data_a9d1f149457fb13474b8b6dd0d0a1e5f
#
_entry.id   a9d1f149457fb13474b8b6dd0d0a1e5f
#
_cell.length_a   1.000
_cell.length_b   1.000
_cell.length_c   1.000
_cell.angle_alpha   90.00
_cell.angle_beta   90.00
_cell.angle_gamma   90.00
#
_symmetry.space_group_name_H-M   'P 1'
#
loop_
_entity.id
_entity.type
_entity.pdbx_description
1 polymer ?
#
loop_
_entity_poly.entity_id
_entity_poly.type
_entity_poly.pdbx_seq_one_letter_code
_entity_poly.pdbx_strand_id
1 'polypeptide(L)'
;DTSQLFPLVKESGFDMVECFATDPLAKCTLEDARAAWGTSIIIWGGVPSVVLEEWYPAEQFESHIRDLFRTIAPGDAFIMGVSDNVMPGAEVWRLERIAELVEQHGYYPIRN
;
A
#
# COMPACT_ATOMS: atom_id res chain seq x y z
N ASP A 1 -2.19 -11.55 -11.06
CA ASP A 1 -3.01 -11.64 -9.84
C ASP A 1 -2.37 -12.61 -8.87
N THR A 2 -1.92 -12.09 -7.73
CA THR A 2 -1.24 -12.88 -6.69
C THR A 2 -2.20 -13.41 -5.62
N SER A 3 -3.48 -13.04 -5.68
CA SER A 3 -4.45 -13.42 -4.65
C SER A 3 -4.60 -14.93 -4.49
N GLN A 4 -4.39 -15.68 -5.56
CA GLN A 4 -4.43 -17.14 -5.54
C GLN A 4 -3.31 -17.75 -4.68
N LEU A 5 -2.23 -17.00 -4.47
CA LEU A 5 -1.09 -17.44 -3.68
C LEU A 5 -1.21 -17.08 -2.19
N PHE A 6 -2.19 -16.27 -1.82
CA PHE A 6 -2.32 -15.78 -0.45
C PHE A 6 -2.36 -16.91 0.60
N PRO A 7 -3.14 -18.00 0.41
CA PRO A 7 -3.10 -19.08 1.39
C PRO A 7 -1.74 -19.76 1.50
N LEU A 8 -1.03 -19.91 0.38
CA LEU A 8 0.29 -20.53 0.36
C LEU A 8 1.34 -19.65 1.04
N VAL A 9 1.26 -18.34 0.84
CA VAL A 9 2.13 -17.38 1.51
C VAL A 9 1.91 -17.46 3.03
N LYS A 10 0.67 -17.53 3.47
CA LYS A 10 0.35 -17.66 4.89
C LYS A 10 0.94 -18.96 5.50
N GLU A 11 0.85 -20.07 4.76
CA GLU A 11 1.36 -21.36 5.21
C GLU A 11 2.90 -21.43 5.17
N SER A 12 3.56 -20.57 4.40
CA SER A 12 5.01 -20.59 4.22
C SER A 12 5.80 -20.23 5.48
N GLY A 13 5.16 -19.56 6.43
CA GLY A 13 5.81 -19.12 7.67
C GLY A 13 6.56 -17.80 7.56
N PHE A 14 6.44 -17.07 6.47
CA PHE A 14 7.01 -15.73 6.36
C PHE A 14 6.30 -14.76 7.30
N ASP A 15 7.07 -13.84 7.86
CA ASP A 15 6.56 -12.80 8.77
C ASP A 15 6.14 -11.52 8.04
N MET A 16 6.69 -11.30 6.84
CA MET A 16 6.48 -10.07 6.09
C MET A 16 6.47 -10.33 4.60
N VAL A 17 5.62 -9.60 3.89
CA VAL A 17 5.62 -9.53 2.42
C VAL A 17 5.97 -8.11 2.02
N GLU A 18 7.09 -7.94 1.33
CA GLU A 18 7.58 -6.66 0.83
C GLU A 18 7.17 -6.48 -0.63
N CYS A 19 7.18 -5.27 -1.14
CA CYS A 19 6.78 -4.91 -2.51
C CYS A 19 5.33 -5.31 -2.84
N PHE A 20 4.42 -5.20 -1.87
CA PHE A 20 3.03 -5.58 -2.11
C PHE A 20 2.35 -4.55 -3.02
N ALA A 21 2.08 -4.95 -4.25
CA ALA A 21 1.43 -4.12 -5.25
C ALA A 21 -0.06 -4.44 -5.36
N THR A 22 -0.85 -3.40 -5.56
CA THR A 22 -2.30 -3.49 -5.75
C THR A 22 -2.70 -2.87 -7.09
N ASP A 23 -4.00 -2.75 -7.37
CA ASP A 23 -4.43 -2.04 -8.56
C ASP A 23 -3.80 -0.63 -8.62
N PRO A 24 -3.42 -0.16 -9.80
CA PRO A 24 -3.57 -0.80 -11.11
C PRO A 24 -2.40 -1.72 -11.54
N LEU A 25 -1.37 -1.89 -10.71
CA LEU A 25 -0.22 -2.72 -11.08
C LEU A 25 -0.51 -4.22 -10.99
N ALA A 26 -1.32 -4.63 -10.01
CA ALA A 26 -1.69 -6.02 -9.81
C ALA A 26 -3.18 -6.12 -9.53
N LYS A 27 -3.80 -7.19 -10.01
CA LYS A 27 -5.24 -7.41 -9.81
C LYS A 27 -5.51 -8.02 -8.43
N CYS A 28 -5.16 -7.30 -7.40
CA CYS A 28 -5.48 -7.69 -6.04
C CYS A 28 -5.69 -6.43 -5.21
N THR A 29 -6.35 -6.56 -4.09
CA THR A 29 -6.58 -5.44 -3.20
C THR A 29 -5.92 -5.70 -1.86
N LEU A 30 -5.64 -4.61 -1.14
CA LEU A 30 -5.10 -4.70 0.22
C LEU A 30 -6.13 -5.33 1.15
N GLU A 31 -7.42 -5.08 0.92
CA GLU A 31 -8.51 -5.71 1.67
C GLU A 31 -8.48 -7.23 1.54
N ASP A 32 -8.25 -7.74 0.31
CA ASP A 32 -8.17 -9.18 0.08
C ASP A 32 -7.00 -9.81 0.83
N ALA A 33 -5.84 -9.15 0.80
CA ALA A 33 -4.67 -9.62 1.55
C ALA A 33 -4.93 -9.62 3.05
N ARG A 34 -5.55 -8.57 3.57
CA ARG A 34 -5.93 -8.51 4.99
C ARG A 34 -6.92 -9.60 5.37
N ALA A 35 -7.91 -9.87 4.52
CA ALA A 35 -8.86 -10.95 4.76
C ALA A 35 -8.17 -12.31 4.82
N ALA A 36 -7.18 -12.52 3.95
CA ALA A 36 -6.45 -13.80 3.89
C ALA A 36 -5.46 -13.96 5.05
N TRP A 37 -4.77 -12.90 5.42
CA TRP A 37 -3.62 -12.96 6.34
C TRP A 37 -3.90 -12.41 7.74
N GLY A 38 -4.95 -11.59 7.89
CA GLY A 38 -5.17 -10.88 9.15
C GLY A 38 -3.94 -10.02 9.46
N THR A 39 -3.47 -10.09 10.69
CA THR A 39 -2.25 -9.41 11.13
C THR A 39 -1.07 -10.36 11.30
N SER A 40 -1.20 -11.60 10.84
CA SER A 40 -0.13 -12.61 10.98
C SER A 40 1.05 -12.37 10.04
N ILE A 41 0.83 -11.63 8.95
CA ILE A 41 1.87 -11.26 8.00
C ILE A 41 1.88 -9.73 7.86
N ILE A 42 3.05 -9.14 8.06
CA ILE A 42 3.24 -7.70 7.87
C ILE A 42 3.24 -7.43 6.37
N ILE A 43 2.45 -6.46 5.93
CA ILE A 43 2.43 -6.02 4.54
C ILE A 43 3.26 -4.75 4.42
N TRP A 44 4.25 -4.76 3.54
CA TRP A 44 5.08 -3.59 3.24
C TRP A 44 4.89 -3.21 1.78
N GLY A 45 4.25 -2.08 1.55
CA GLY A 45 3.95 -1.61 0.21
C GLY A 45 2.68 -0.78 0.18
N GLY A 46 1.79 -1.11 -0.73
CA GLY A 46 0.46 -0.49 -0.82
C GLY A 46 0.38 0.73 -1.73
N VAL A 47 1.52 1.32 -2.12
CA VAL A 47 1.54 2.46 -3.03
C VAL A 47 2.09 2.00 -4.40
N PRO A 48 1.23 1.78 -5.39
CA PRO A 48 1.71 1.42 -6.72
C PRO A 48 2.56 2.53 -7.33
N SER A 49 3.68 2.18 -7.93
CA SER A 49 4.60 3.17 -8.50
C SER A 49 3.94 4.08 -9.54
N VAL A 50 2.96 3.57 -10.27
CA VAL A 50 2.26 4.33 -11.32
C VAL A 50 1.52 5.55 -10.79
N VAL A 51 1.08 5.55 -9.54
CA VAL A 51 0.35 6.70 -8.98
C VAL A 51 1.27 7.89 -8.73
N LEU A 52 2.58 7.68 -8.78
CA LEU A 52 3.56 8.74 -8.62
C LEU A 52 3.88 9.45 -9.93
N GLU A 53 3.45 8.91 -11.06
CA GLU A 53 3.81 9.43 -12.36
C GLU A 53 2.96 10.62 -12.77
N GLU A 54 3.56 11.50 -13.58
CA GLU A 54 2.95 12.74 -14.06
C GLU A 54 1.59 12.51 -14.72
N TRP A 55 1.46 11.42 -15.51
CA TRP A 55 0.24 11.14 -16.25
C TRP A 55 -0.91 10.67 -15.36
N TYR A 56 -0.62 10.19 -14.15
CA TYR A 56 -1.66 9.77 -13.21
C TYR A 56 -2.27 11.02 -12.56
N PRO A 57 -3.59 11.22 -12.63
CA PRO A 57 -4.19 12.47 -12.15
C PRO A 57 -3.91 12.72 -10.67
N ALA A 58 -3.52 13.96 -10.35
CA ALA A 58 -3.15 14.35 -8.99
C ALA A 58 -4.28 14.11 -7.98
N GLU A 59 -5.53 14.36 -8.38
CA GLU A 59 -6.69 14.14 -7.51
C GLU A 59 -6.88 12.66 -7.20
N GLN A 60 -6.66 11.80 -8.18
CA GLN A 60 -6.75 10.35 -7.99
C GLN A 60 -5.60 9.83 -7.13
N PHE A 61 -4.42 10.42 -7.26
CA PHE A 61 -3.29 10.12 -6.38
C PHE A 61 -3.64 10.44 -4.92
N GLU A 62 -4.13 11.63 -4.64
CA GLU A 62 -4.50 12.05 -3.29
C GLU A 62 -5.58 11.12 -2.71
N SER A 63 -6.61 10.82 -3.50
CA SER A 63 -7.67 9.88 -3.12
C SER A 63 -7.13 8.50 -2.81
N HIS A 64 -6.22 8.00 -3.64
CA HIS A 64 -5.62 6.67 -3.45
C HIS A 64 -4.90 6.57 -2.11
N ILE A 65 -4.09 7.59 -1.78
CA ILE A 65 -3.34 7.58 -0.53
C ILE A 65 -4.28 7.70 0.68
N ARG A 66 -5.30 8.55 0.60
CA ARG A 66 -6.28 8.68 1.68
C ARG A 66 -7.08 7.40 1.90
N ASP A 67 -7.48 6.74 0.83
CA ASP A 67 -8.19 5.46 0.92
C ASP A 67 -7.30 4.38 1.51
N LEU A 68 -6.01 4.43 1.23
CA LEU A 68 -5.04 3.50 1.81
C LEU A 68 -5.04 3.59 3.33
N PHE A 69 -5.03 4.80 3.90
CA PHE A 69 -5.13 4.98 5.36
C PHE A 69 -6.41 4.38 5.93
N ARG A 70 -7.54 4.54 5.23
CA ARG A 70 -8.81 3.96 5.69
C ARG A 70 -8.76 2.44 5.66
N THR A 71 -8.18 1.88 4.63
CA THR A 71 -8.09 0.42 4.45
C THR A 71 -7.23 -0.22 5.51
N ILE A 72 -6.11 0.38 5.89
CA ILE A 72 -5.19 -0.18 6.87
C ILE A 72 -5.55 0.15 8.32
N ALA A 73 -6.49 1.05 8.55
CA ALA A 73 -6.87 1.43 9.92
C ALA A 73 -7.31 0.22 10.73
N PRO A 74 -6.98 0.14 12.02
CA PRO A 74 -6.19 1.08 12.81
C PRO A 74 -4.68 1.06 12.56
N GLY A 75 -4.18 0.25 11.61
CA GLY A 75 -2.81 0.33 11.16
C GLY A 75 -1.87 -0.73 11.72
N ASP A 76 -2.37 -1.87 12.09
CA ASP A 76 -1.54 -2.96 12.58
C ASP A 76 -0.92 -3.75 11.42
N ALA A 77 0.31 -4.21 11.60
CA ALA A 77 1.05 -5.07 10.65
C ALA A 77 1.13 -4.50 9.23
N PHE A 78 1.39 -3.18 9.11
CA PHE A 78 1.51 -2.52 7.82
C PHE A 78 2.63 -1.49 7.83
N ILE A 79 3.44 -1.49 6.76
CA ILE A 79 4.45 -0.46 6.49
C ILE A 79 4.14 0.12 5.12
N MET A 80 3.83 1.41 5.08
CA MET A 80 3.55 2.09 3.81
C MET A 80 4.84 2.28 3.01
N GLY A 81 4.80 1.89 1.75
CA GLY A 81 5.93 2.06 0.85
C GLY A 81 5.50 1.95 -0.60
N VAL A 82 6.36 2.40 -1.47
CA VAL A 82 6.17 2.21 -2.91
C VAL A 82 6.38 0.74 -3.23
N SER A 83 5.42 0.13 -3.91
CA SER A 83 5.39 -1.32 -4.13
C SER A 83 6.48 -1.81 -5.08
N ASP A 84 7.02 -0.91 -5.88
CA ASP A 84 8.00 -1.23 -6.91
C ASP A 84 9.00 -0.07 -6.97
N ASN A 85 9.85 -0.07 -7.98
CA ASN A 85 10.81 1.01 -8.16
C ASN A 85 10.13 2.33 -8.45
N VAL A 86 10.68 3.41 -7.90
CA VAL A 86 10.28 4.76 -8.27
C VAL A 86 10.84 5.04 -9.66
N MET A 87 9.97 5.22 -10.63
CA MET A 87 10.35 5.40 -12.02
C MET A 87 10.90 6.80 -12.29
N PRO A 88 11.72 7.00 -13.35
CA PRO A 88 12.26 8.32 -13.67
C PRO A 88 11.19 9.40 -13.90
N GLY A 89 9.99 9.02 -14.34
CA GLY A 89 8.88 9.93 -14.55
C GLY A 89 8.08 10.27 -13.31
N ALA A 90 8.46 9.74 -12.14
CA ALA A 90 7.75 10.02 -10.90
C ALA A 90 7.95 11.47 -10.47
N GLU A 91 6.88 12.08 -9.95
CA GLU A 91 6.95 13.43 -9.44
C GLU A 91 7.35 13.44 -7.97
N VAL A 92 8.46 14.09 -7.64
CA VAL A 92 8.99 14.13 -6.27
C VAL A 92 7.98 14.73 -5.29
N TRP A 93 7.18 15.72 -5.71
CA TRP A 93 6.18 16.32 -4.83
C TRP A 93 5.16 15.30 -4.31
N ARG A 94 4.91 14.23 -5.08
CA ARG A 94 3.98 13.18 -4.64
C ARG A 94 4.55 12.36 -3.50
N LEU A 95 5.86 12.10 -3.53
CA LEU A 95 6.55 11.44 -2.41
C LEU A 95 6.53 12.34 -1.16
N GLU A 96 6.77 13.63 -1.34
CA GLU A 96 6.70 14.61 -0.25
C GLU A 96 5.29 14.67 0.32
N ARG A 97 4.27 14.62 -0.54
CA ARG A 97 2.87 14.62 -0.11
C ARG A 97 2.50 13.38 0.69
N ILE A 98 3.02 12.21 0.28
CA ILE A 98 2.82 10.98 1.06
C ILE A 98 3.42 11.14 2.46
N ALA A 99 4.62 11.69 2.56
CA ALA A 99 5.26 11.93 3.86
C ALA A 99 4.43 12.87 4.73
N GLU A 100 3.88 13.95 4.17
CA GLU A 100 3.00 14.86 4.88
C GLU A 100 1.75 14.16 5.40
N LEU A 101 1.12 13.35 4.56
CA LEU A 101 -0.09 12.62 4.95
C LEU A 101 0.21 11.56 6.02
N VAL A 102 1.37 10.92 5.95
CA VAL A 102 1.81 9.99 7.00
C VAL A 102 1.98 10.71 8.33
N GLU A 103 2.59 11.89 8.33
CA GLU A 103 2.74 12.69 9.56
C GLU A 103 1.40 13.12 10.14
N GLN A 104 0.43 13.44 9.28
CA GLN A 104 -0.89 13.91 9.72
C GLN A 104 -1.81 12.78 10.15
N HIS A 105 -1.76 11.63 9.48
CA HIS A 105 -2.77 10.59 9.61
C HIS A 105 -2.20 9.20 9.89
N GLY A 106 -0.89 9.00 9.79
CA GLY A 106 -0.27 7.68 9.81
C GLY A 106 0.21 7.17 11.15
N TYR A 107 0.01 7.92 12.23
CA TYR A 107 0.37 7.43 13.55
C TYR A 107 -0.63 6.38 14.02
N TYR A 108 -0.12 5.25 14.47
CA TYR A 108 -0.98 4.17 14.94
C TYR A 108 -1.43 4.41 16.38
N PRO A 109 -2.69 4.12 16.73
CA PRO A 109 -3.74 3.66 15.82
C PRO A 109 -4.29 4.78 14.94
N ILE A 110 -4.51 4.45 13.67
CA ILE A 110 -5.11 5.40 12.72
C ILE A 110 -6.59 5.59 13.07
N ARG A 111 -7.01 6.83 13.19
CA ARG A 111 -8.39 7.20 13.48
C ARG A 111 -8.99 7.87 12.25
N ASN A 112 -10.05 7.29 11.77
CA ASN A 112 -10.80 7.83 10.65
C ASN A 112 -11.91 8.76 11.14
#